data_d14b4267654c907c326d071c6ffcf8af
#
_entry.id   d14b4267654c907c326d071c6ffcf8af
#
_cell.length_a   1.000
_cell.length_b   1.000
_cell.length_c   1.000
_cell.angle_alpha   90.00
_cell.angle_beta   90.00
_cell.angle_gamma   90.00
#
_symmetry.space_group_name_H-M   'P 1'
#
loop_
_entity.id
_entity.type
_entity.pdbx_description
1 polymer ?
#
loop_
_entity_poly.entity_id
_entity_poly.type
_entity_poly.pdbx_seq_one_letter_code
_entity_poly.pdbx_strand_id
1 'polypeptide(L)'
;MPAAKTARADAARPDAARPDAARPSREAAEEAVRTLLAWAGDDPAREGLADTPARVARAFEEFFGGYEIDPLELLQRTFSEVEGYDEMVLLRDIRFESHCEHHLAPIVGKAHVAYMPTHRVVGISKLARVVDAYARRLQIQEKMTAQIANTVNEVLEPAGVAVVIEATHHCMTTRGIHKAGTTMVTSRMLGCFRDDPSTRREFLSLVGNPTTQGLL
;
A
#
# COMPACT_ATOMS: atom_id res chain seq x y z
N MET A 1 -26.76 -3.04 -36.21
CA MET A 1 -25.33 -2.68 -36.09
C MET A 1 -24.82 -3.24 -34.78
N PRO A 2 -23.80 -4.12 -34.74
CA PRO A 2 -23.33 -4.72 -33.49
C PRO A 2 -22.44 -3.73 -32.74
N ALA A 3 -22.70 -3.61 -31.43
CA ALA A 3 -21.95 -2.78 -30.52
C ALA A 3 -20.48 -3.27 -30.44
N ALA A 4 -19.57 -2.34 -30.62
CA ALA A 4 -18.14 -2.57 -30.49
C ALA A 4 -17.79 -3.00 -29.05
N LYS A 5 -17.23 -4.21 -28.89
CA LYS A 5 -16.55 -4.64 -27.69
C LYS A 5 -15.32 -3.74 -27.50
N THR A 6 -15.41 -2.82 -26.56
CA THR A 6 -14.23 -2.09 -26.07
C THR A 6 -13.24 -3.10 -25.53
N ALA A 7 -12.05 -3.11 -26.12
CA ALA A 7 -10.92 -3.90 -25.67
C ALA A 7 -10.68 -3.59 -24.17
N ARG A 8 -10.68 -4.63 -23.35
CA ARG A 8 -10.17 -4.55 -21.97
C ARG A 8 -8.71 -4.11 -22.09
N ALA A 9 -8.43 -2.90 -21.60
CA ALA A 9 -7.07 -2.48 -21.38
C ALA A 9 -6.41 -3.52 -20.49
N ASP A 10 -5.25 -4.00 -20.92
CA ASP A 10 -4.39 -4.92 -20.18
C ASP A 10 -4.04 -4.26 -18.84
N ALA A 11 -4.86 -4.51 -17.83
CA ALA A 11 -4.56 -4.15 -16.46
C ALA A 11 -3.37 -5.04 -16.08
N ALA A 12 -2.19 -4.45 -15.97
CA ALA A 12 -1.02 -5.14 -15.48
C ALA A 12 -1.44 -5.93 -14.23
N ARG A 13 -1.35 -7.26 -14.31
CA ARG A 13 -1.60 -8.15 -13.18
C ARG A 13 -0.86 -7.59 -11.98
N PRO A 14 -1.49 -7.47 -10.80
CA PRO A 14 -0.79 -7.03 -9.62
C PRO A 14 0.38 -7.99 -9.38
N ASP A 15 1.57 -7.47 -9.51
CA ASP A 15 2.86 -8.12 -9.35
C ASP A 15 2.86 -9.63 -9.64
N ALA A 16 3.29 -9.98 -10.86
CA ALA A 16 3.62 -11.36 -11.18
C ALA A 16 4.46 -11.93 -10.03
N ALA A 17 4.07 -13.13 -9.58
CA ALA A 17 4.84 -13.93 -8.63
C ALA A 17 6.33 -13.71 -8.83
N ARG A 18 7.09 -13.64 -7.73
CA ARG A 18 8.56 -13.61 -7.74
C ARG A 18 9.07 -14.45 -8.92
N PRO A 19 10.01 -13.94 -9.73
CA PRO A 19 10.70 -14.82 -10.68
C PRO A 19 11.16 -16.05 -9.91
N ASP A 20 11.14 -17.24 -10.53
CA ASP A 20 11.50 -18.54 -9.97
C ASP A 20 12.95 -18.65 -9.39
N ALA A 21 13.63 -17.53 -9.21
CA ALA A 21 14.89 -17.46 -8.51
C ALA A 21 14.69 -17.80 -7.03
N ALA A 22 15.28 -18.90 -6.60
CA ALA A 22 15.23 -19.34 -5.21
C ALA A 22 15.64 -18.19 -4.27
N ARG A 23 14.81 -17.93 -3.25
CA ARG A 23 15.13 -16.94 -2.21
C ARG A 23 16.50 -17.29 -1.62
N PRO A 24 17.46 -16.33 -1.51
CA PRO A 24 18.72 -16.57 -0.84
C PRO A 24 18.51 -17.09 0.58
N SER A 25 19.49 -17.86 1.09
CA SER A 25 19.40 -18.33 2.48
C SER A 25 19.49 -17.16 3.46
N ARG A 26 19.07 -17.41 4.69
CA ARG A 26 19.15 -16.42 5.76
C ARG A 26 20.61 -16.03 6.05
N GLU A 27 21.52 -17.00 6.02
CA GLU A 27 22.95 -16.79 6.23
C GLU A 27 23.53 -15.86 5.15
N ALA A 28 23.10 -16.04 3.89
CA ALA A 28 23.52 -15.16 2.79
C ALA A 28 23.00 -13.73 2.99
N ALA A 29 21.77 -13.55 3.50
CA ALA A 29 21.24 -12.24 3.82
C ALA A 29 22.01 -11.58 4.98
N GLU A 30 22.32 -12.33 6.04
CA GLU A 30 23.12 -11.84 7.16
C GLU A 30 24.53 -11.44 6.74
N GLU A 31 25.17 -12.19 5.83
CA GLU A 31 26.49 -11.85 5.29
C GLU A 31 26.47 -10.57 4.45
N ALA A 32 25.39 -10.35 3.67
CA ALA A 32 25.19 -9.09 2.96
C ALA A 32 25.09 -7.89 3.94
N VAL A 33 24.45 -8.06 5.08
CA VAL A 33 24.40 -7.03 6.12
C VAL A 33 25.79 -6.77 6.72
N ARG A 34 26.60 -7.80 7.01
CA ARG A 34 28.00 -7.61 7.48
C ARG A 34 28.82 -6.82 6.47
N THR A 35 28.67 -7.15 5.19
CA THR A 35 29.31 -6.39 4.10
C THR A 35 28.93 -4.93 4.10
N LEU A 36 27.62 -4.60 4.27
CA LEU A 36 27.15 -3.22 4.34
C LEU A 36 27.67 -2.47 5.56
N LEU A 37 27.75 -3.12 6.73
CA LEU A 37 28.31 -2.53 7.94
C LEU A 37 29.78 -2.18 7.75
N ALA A 38 30.58 -3.09 7.20
CA ALA A 38 31.99 -2.85 6.89
C ALA A 38 32.16 -1.74 5.84
N TRP A 39 31.31 -1.73 4.80
CA TRP A 39 31.33 -0.68 3.78
C TRP A 39 30.95 0.69 4.34
N ALA A 40 30.08 0.74 5.36
CA ALA A 40 29.76 1.97 6.08
C ALA A 40 30.92 2.50 6.94
N GLY A 41 31.99 1.70 7.13
CA GLY A 41 33.19 2.09 7.85
C GLY A 41 33.22 1.64 9.31
N ASP A 42 32.36 0.71 9.72
CA ASP A 42 32.34 0.19 11.09
C ASP A 42 32.79 -1.30 11.13
N ASP A 43 33.18 -1.78 12.29
CA ASP A 43 33.57 -3.18 12.50
C ASP A 43 32.36 -4.05 12.84
N PRO A 44 31.89 -4.92 11.93
CA PRO A 44 30.76 -5.79 12.18
C PRO A 44 30.95 -6.80 13.31
N ALA A 45 32.23 -7.04 13.73
CA ALA A 45 32.55 -7.98 14.81
C ALA A 45 32.51 -7.34 16.21
N ARG A 46 32.42 -5.99 16.31
CA ARG A 46 32.32 -5.34 17.64
C ARG A 46 31.03 -5.73 18.36
N GLU A 47 31.09 -5.76 19.69
CA GLU A 47 29.99 -6.21 20.56
C GLU A 47 28.62 -5.63 20.19
N GLY A 48 28.53 -4.32 19.93
CA GLY A 48 27.27 -3.64 19.59
C GLY A 48 26.68 -4.03 18.23
N LEU A 49 27.47 -4.61 17.31
CA LEU A 49 27.06 -5.01 15.96
C LEU A 49 27.02 -6.52 15.73
N ALA A 50 27.50 -7.32 16.67
CA ALA A 50 27.60 -8.77 16.50
C ALA A 50 26.25 -9.43 16.13
N ASP A 51 25.15 -8.99 16.73
CA ASP A 51 23.79 -9.48 16.46
C ASP A 51 23.04 -8.72 15.35
N THR A 52 23.59 -7.60 14.87
CA THR A 52 22.90 -6.72 13.89
C THR A 52 22.52 -7.44 12.60
N PRO A 53 23.36 -8.29 12.00
CA PRO A 53 22.97 -9.03 10.80
C PRO A 53 21.70 -9.86 10.98
N ALA A 54 21.60 -10.60 12.07
CA ALA A 54 20.41 -11.41 12.36
C ALA A 54 19.17 -10.55 12.68
N ARG A 55 19.34 -9.40 13.33
CA ARG A 55 18.25 -8.46 13.61
C ARG A 55 17.72 -7.83 12.34
N VAL A 56 18.60 -7.41 11.43
CA VAL A 56 18.23 -6.83 10.14
C VAL A 56 17.52 -7.87 9.26
N ALA A 57 18.02 -9.12 9.20
CA ALA A 57 17.36 -10.17 8.46
C ALA A 57 15.91 -10.40 8.93
N ARG A 58 15.68 -10.46 10.25
CA ARG A 58 14.31 -10.56 10.83
C ARG A 58 13.45 -9.34 10.50
N ALA A 59 14.01 -8.13 10.62
CA ALA A 59 13.28 -6.91 10.29
C ALA A 59 12.85 -6.89 8.81
N PHE A 60 13.68 -7.37 7.90
CA PHE A 60 13.33 -7.49 6.48
C PHE A 60 12.21 -8.51 6.23
N GLU A 61 12.14 -9.61 6.97
CA GLU A 61 11.03 -10.56 6.92
C GLU A 61 9.71 -9.88 7.31
N GLU A 62 9.74 -9.00 8.31
CA GLU A 62 8.57 -8.23 8.76
C GLU A 62 8.21 -7.11 7.76
N PHE A 63 9.18 -6.29 7.34
CA PHE A 63 8.97 -5.17 6.42
C PHE A 63 8.43 -5.60 5.07
N PHE A 64 8.84 -6.78 4.59
CA PHE A 64 8.51 -7.27 3.26
C PHE A 64 7.59 -8.50 3.26
N GLY A 65 6.91 -8.77 4.39
CA GLY A 65 5.96 -9.86 4.51
C GLY A 65 4.74 -9.75 3.57
N GLY A 66 4.48 -8.57 3.01
CA GLY A 66 3.42 -8.37 2.02
C GLY A 66 3.62 -9.14 0.72
N TYR A 67 4.86 -9.57 0.41
CA TYR A 67 5.10 -10.43 -0.75
C TYR A 67 4.55 -11.85 -0.59
N GLU A 68 4.28 -12.29 0.63
CA GLU A 68 3.71 -13.61 0.94
C GLU A 68 2.16 -13.58 0.94
N ILE A 69 1.55 -12.41 0.73
CA ILE A 69 0.11 -12.20 0.82
C ILE A 69 -0.45 -11.93 -0.57
N ASP A 70 -1.50 -12.66 -0.97
CA ASP A 70 -2.31 -12.31 -2.13
C ASP A 70 -3.40 -11.30 -1.73
N PRO A 71 -3.31 -10.03 -2.21
CA PRO A 71 -4.29 -9.01 -1.86
C PRO A 71 -5.70 -9.28 -2.42
N LEU A 72 -5.82 -10.03 -3.52
CA LEU A 72 -7.11 -10.41 -4.10
C LEU A 72 -7.85 -11.40 -3.18
N GLU A 73 -7.14 -12.39 -2.63
CA GLU A 73 -7.72 -13.35 -1.70
C GLU A 73 -8.24 -12.70 -0.42
N LEU A 74 -7.59 -11.62 0.04
CA LEU A 74 -8.04 -10.88 1.24
C LEU A 74 -9.47 -10.36 1.11
N LEU A 75 -9.90 -9.97 -0.10
CA LEU A 75 -11.20 -9.37 -0.35
C LEU A 75 -12.28 -10.39 -0.79
N GLN A 76 -11.93 -11.64 -1.07
CA GLN A 76 -12.89 -12.64 -1.59
C GLN A 76 -14.04 -12.94 -0.64
N ARG A 77 -13.83 -12.83 0.68
CA ARG A 77 -14.90 -13.00 1.66
C ARG A 77 -15.74 -11.72 1.74
N THR A 78 -16.75 -11.66 0.92
CA THR A 78 -17.72 -10.57 0.83
C THR A 78 -19.06 -10.95 1.48
N PHE A 79 -19.90 -9.95 1.70
CA PHE A 79 -21.28 -10.10 2.16
C PHE A 79 -22.19 -9.49 1.09
N SER A 80 -23.31 -10.16 0.79
CA SER A 80 -24.33 -9.67 -0.14
C SER A 80 -25.51 -8.98 0.55
N GLU A 81 -25.58 -9.10 1.88
CA GLU A 81 -26.63 -8.50 2.70
C GLU A 81 -26.33 -7.00 2.93
N VAL A 82 -26.57 -6.19 1.92
CA VAL A 82 -26.37 -4.73 2.01
C VAL A 82 -27.66 -3.97 2.38
N GLU A 83 -28.81 -4.67 2.46
CA GLU A 83 -30.12 -4.12 2.85
C GLU A 83 -30.47 -2.78 2.15
N GLY A 84 -30.04 -2.61 0.88
CA GLY A 84 -30.25 -1.38 0.11
C GLY A 84 -29.29 -0.25 0.45
N TYR A 85 -28.17 -0.52 1.16
CA TYR A 85 -27.14 0.50 1.39
C TYR A 85 -26.40 0.80 0.09
N ASP A 86 -26.55 2.01 -0.41
CA ASP A 86 -26.01 2.52 -1.68
C ASP A 86 -25.10 3.75 -1.51
N GLU A 87 -24.79 4.08 -0.25
CA GLU A 87 -23.91 5.18 0.09
C GLU A 87 -22.43 4.80 0.12
N MET A 88 -21.55 5.79 0.13
CA MET A 88 -20.10 5.60 0.21
C MET A 88 -19.68 4.88 1.49
N VAL A 89 -18.91 3.81 1.34
CA VAL A 89 -18.15 3.20 2.43
C VAL A 89 -16.74 3.77 2.42
N LEU A 90 -16.34 4.49 3.46
CA LEU A 90 -15.02 5.09 3.61
C LEU A 90 -14.31 4.59 4.85
N LEU A 91 -13.13 4.00 4.69
CA LEU A 91 -12.17 3.76 5.77
C LEU A 91 -11.00 4.73 5.60
N ARG A 92 -10.83 5.64 6.56
CA ARG A 92 -9.81 6.68 6.51
C ARG A 92 -8.78 6.54 7.61
N ASP A 93 -7.67 7.25 7.46
CA ASP A 93 -6.54 7.29 8.40
C ASP A 93 -5.92 5.91 8.66
N ILE A 94 -5.93 5.03 7.65
CA ILE A 94 -5.26 3.73 7.70
C ILE A 94 -3.76 4.00 7.72
N ARG A 95 -3.12 3.92 8.87
CA ARG A 95 -1.67 4.08 9.00
C ARG A 95 -0.96 2.94 8.32
N PHE A 96 0.15 3.24 7.67
CA PHE A 96 1.00 2.24 7.05
C PHE A 96 2.47 2.66 7.11
N GLU A 97 3.34 1.66 7.04
CA GLU A 97 4.77 1.78 6.83
C GLU A 97 5.14 0.97 5.58
N SER A 98 5.95 1.58 4.72
CA SER A 98 6.43 0.98 3.48
C SER A 98 7.90 1.35 3.27
N HIS A 99 8.51 0.83 2.21
CA HIS A 99 9.90 1.12 1.87
C HIS A 99 10.03 1.49 0.40
N CYS A 100 10.71 2.61 0.16
CA CYS A 100 11.01 3.09 -1.18
C CYS A 100 11.88 2.07 -1.94
N GLU A 101 11.45 1.64 -3.13
CA GLU A 101 12.18 0.66 -3.93
C GLU A 101 13.54 1.17 -4.40
N HIS A 102 13.75 2.50 -4.46
CA HIS A 102 15.00 3.09 -4.93
C HIS A 102 16.11 3.12 -3.88
N HIS A 103 15.76 3.23 -2.59
CA HIS A 103 16.73 3.48 -1.52
C HIS A 103 16.55 2.60 -0.28
N LEU A 104 15.56 1.72 -0.26
CA LEU A 104 15.17 0.94 0.92
C LEU A 104 14.83 1.82 2.15
N ALA A 105 14.62 3.11 1.93
CA ALA A 105 14.28 4.05 3.00
C ALA A 105 12.78 3.99 3.32
N PRO A 106 12.38 4.18 4.59
CA PRO A 106 10.98 4.13 4.98
C PRO A 106 10.11 5.18 4.28
N ILE A 107 8.87 4.80 4.00
CA ILE A 107 7.75 5.65 3.63
C ILE A 107 6.71 5.47 4.72
N VAL A 108 6.37 6.53 5.44
CA VAL A 108 5.42 6.46 6.57
C VAL A 108 4.25 7.38 6.27
N GLY A 109 3.04 6.86 6.38
CA GLY A 109 1.87 7.64 6.00
C GLY A 109 0.53 7.07 6.40
N LYS A 110 -0.49 7.57 5.72
CA LYS A 110 -1.88 7.14 5.86
C LYS A 110 -2.50 6.93 4.49
N ALA A 111 -3.38 5.94 4.40
CA ALA A 111 -4.24 5.70 3.26
C ALA A 111 -5.71 5.93 3.63
N HIS A 112 -6.46 6.42 2.67
CA HIS A 112 -7.91 6.58 2.74
C HIS A 112 -8.48 5.80 1.57
N VAL A 113 -9.35 4.83 1.86
CA VAL A 113 -9.93 3.92 0.86
C VAL A 113 -11.44 4.00 0.95
N ALA A 114 -12.08 4.36 -0.16
CA ALA A 114 -13.53 4.37 -0.28
C ALA A 114 -13.99 3.55 -1.48
N TYR A 115 -15.19 3.02 -1.38
CA TYR A 115 -15.90 2.44 -2.52
C TYR A 115 -17.40 2.69 -2.41
N MET A 116 -18.08 2.72 -3.55
CA MET A 116 -19.54 2.83 -3.65
C MET A 116 -20.08 1.43 -3.91
N PRO A 117 -20.72 0.76 -2.92
CA PRO A 117 -21.17 -0.61 -3.08
C PRO A 117 -22.27 -0.74 -4.13
N THR A 118 -22.34 -1.90 -4.79
CA THR A 118 -23.43 -2.29 -5.67
C THR A 118 -24.14 -3.52 -5.11
N HIS A 119 -23.45 -4.67 -5.10
CA HIS A 119 -24.01 -5.94 -4.66
C HIS A 119 -23.18 -6.61 -3.57
N ARG A 120 -21.99 -6.08 -3.29
CA ARG A 120 -21.04 -6.69 -2.36
C ARG A 120 -20.44 -5.64 -1.43
N VAL A 121 -20.39 -5.99 -0.16
CA VAL A 121 -19.61 -5.26 0.85
C VAL A 121 -18.56 -6.18 1.45
N VAL A 122 -17.52 -5.59 1.97
CA VAL A 122 -16.43 -6.30 2.62
C VAL A 122 -16.24 -5.78 4.04
N GLY A 123 -15.82 -6.67 4.95
CA GLY A 123 -15.48 -6.23 6.30
C GLY A 123 -14.37 -5.17 6.27
N ILE A 124 -14.56 -4.07 7.01
CA ILE A 124 -13.66 -2.90 7.02
C ILE A 124 -12.19 -3.27 7.29
N SER A 125 -11.93 -4.27 8.14
CA SER A 125 -10.58 -4.77 8.41
C SER A 125 -9.88 -5.33 7.17
N LYS A 126 -10.62 -5.75 6.15
CA LYS A 126 -10.06 -6.27 4.91
C LYS A 126 -9.46 -5.16 4.05
N LEU A 127 -10.08 -3.97 4.04
CA LEU A 127 -9.53 -2.81 3.36
C LEU A 127 -8.18 -2.41 3.96
N ALA A 128 -8.07 -2.37 5.29
CA ALA A 128 -6.81 -2.09 5.96
C ALA A 128 -5.74 -3.15 5.64
N ARG A 129 -6.12 -4.44 5.61
CA ARG A 129 -5.18 -5.52 5.25
C ARG A 129 -4.70 -5.46 3.80
N VAL A 130 -5.52 -4.99 2.86
CA VAL A 130 -5.07 -4.75 1.48
C VAL A 130 -4.05 -3.63 1.42
N VAL A 131 -4.24 -2.55 2.18
CA VAL A 131 -3.23 -1.49 2.32
C VAL A 131 -1.93 -2.08 2.85
N ASP A 132 -1.95 -2.85 3.93
CA ASP A 132 -0.77 -3.48 4.54
C ASP A 132 -0.07 -4.44 3.57
N ALA A 133 -0.84 -5.27 2.84
CA ALA A 133 -0.29 -6.24 1.89
C ALA A 133 0.50 -5.58 0.76
N TYR A 134 0.10 -4.39 0.33
CA TYR A 134 0.85 -3.61 -0.65
C TYR A 134 1.94 -2.76 -0.01
N ALA A 135 1.69 -2.17 1.16
CA ALA A 135 2.67 -1.34 1.84
C ALA A 135 3.92 -2.12 2.27
N ARG A 136 3.76 -3.36 2.75
CA ARG A 136 4.86 -4.24 3.15
C ARG A 136 5.60 -4.88 1.96
N ARG A 137 5.91 -4.05 0.95
CA ARG A 137 6.70 -4.39 -0.24
C ARG A 137 7.64 -3.23 -0.55
N LEU A 138 8.57 -3.44 -1.47
CA LEU A 138 9.30 -2.33 -2.08
C LEU A 138 8.36 -1.58 -3.02
N GLN A 139 8.16 -0.28 -2.78
CA GLN A 139 7.11 0.50 -3.44
C GLN A 139 7.57 1.85 -4.01
N ILE A 140 6.80 2.29 -5.02
CA ILE A 140 6.59 3.70 -5.36
C ILE A 140 5.14 4.03 -4.96
N GLN A 141 4.92 5.18 -4.35
CA GLN A 141 3.62 5.54 -3.78
C GLN A 141 2.50 5.55 -4.83
N GLU A 142 2.78 6.02 -6.05
CA GLU A 142 1.83 6.06 -7.16
C GLU A 142 1.38 4.66 -7.58
N LYS A 143 2.32 3.71 -7.67
CA LYS A 143 2.05 2.30 -7.97
C LYS A 143 1.18 1.68 -6.87
N MET A 144 1.55 1.86 -5.61
CA MET A 144 0.81 1.35 -4.46
C MET A 144 -0.63 1.88 -4.43
N THR A 145 -0.81 3.18 -4.67
CA THR A 145 -2.14 3.82 -4.74
C THR A 145 -3.01 3.18 -5.82
N ALA A 146 -2.44 2.95 -7.00
CA ALA A 146 -3.14 2.32 -8.11
C ALA A 146 -3.46 0.84 -7.83
N GLN A 147 -2.53 0.10 -7.25
CA GLN A 147 -2.70 -1.31 -6.90
C GLN A 147 -3.86 -1.50 -5.91
N ILE A 148 -3.91 -0.72 -4.83
CA ILE A 148 -5.00 -0.78 -3.84
C ILE A 148 -6.34 -0.51 -4.51
N ALA A 149 -6.46 0.56 -5.30
CA ALA A 149 -7.71 0.92 -5.96
C ALA A 149 -8.17 -0.15 -6.95
N ASN A 150 -7.25 -0.67 -7.76
CA ASN A 150 -7.56 -1.68 -8.77
C ASN A 150 -8.00 -3.00 -8.12
N THR A 151 -7.35 -3.44 -7.03
CA THR A 151 -7.72 -4.65 -6.28
C THR A 151 -9.12 -4.55 -5.69
N VAL A 152 -9.46 -3.41 -5.06
CA VAL A 152 -10.82 -3.19 -4.53
C VAL A 152 -11.84 -3.19 -5.67
N ASN A 153 -11.53 -2.54 -6.79
CA ASN A 153 -12.42 -2.47 -7.95
C ASN A 153 -12.63 -3.84 -8.61
N GLU A 154 -11.58 -4.65 -8.72
CA GLU A 154 -11.64 -5.97 -9.36
C GLU A 154 -12.49 -6.96 -8.56
N VAL A 155 -12.30 -6.99 -7.21
CA VAL A 155 -12.95 -8.01 -6.38
C VAL A 155 -14.37 -7.61 -5.99
N LEU A 156 -14.63 -6.34 -5.67
CA LEU A 156 -15.93 -5.89 -5.19
C LEU A 156 -16.88 -5.48 -6.33
N GLU A 157 -16.34 -5.18 -7.52
CA GLU A 157 -17.11 -4.68 -8.66
C GLU A 157 -18.05 -3.51 -8.29
N PRO A 158 -17.58 -2.51 -7.53
CA PRO A 158 -18.40 -1.43 -7.03
C PRO A 158 -18.72 -0.41 -8.14
N ALA A 159 -19.65 0.52 -7.89
CA ALA A 159 -19.91 1.63 -8.80
C ALA A 159 -18.69 2.57 -8.95
N GLY A 160 -17.78 2.55 -8.00
CA GLY A 160 -16.52 3.29 -8.04
C GLY A 160 -15.64 3.04 -6.82
N VAL A 161 -14.38 3.42 -6.95
CA VAL A 161 -13.36 3.33 -5.89
C VAL A 161 -12.58 4.64 -5.83
N ALA A 162 -12.25 5.08 -4.62
CA ALA A 162 -11.34 6.20 -4.39
C ALA A 162 -10.27 5.79 -3.38
N VAL A 163 -9.01 6.08 -3.71
CA VAL A 163 -7.87 5.92 -2.81
C VAL A 163 -7.07 7.20 -2.80
N VAL A 164 -6.76 7.69 -1.61
CA VAL A 164 -5.81 8.80 -1.38
C VAL A 164 -4.76 8.31 -0.39
N ILE A 165 -3.50 8.57 -0.69
CA ILE A 165 -2.36 8.26 0.19
C ILE A 165 -1.57 9.54 0.44
N GLU A 166 -1.29 9.79 1.71
CA GLU A 166 -0.42 10.88 2.17
C GLU A 166 0.74 10.26 2.94
N ALA A 167 1.98 10.55 2.52
CA ALA A 167 3.14 9.97 3.18
C ALA A 167 4.39 10.87 3.14
N THR A 168 5.22 10.68 4.15
CA THR A 168 6.58 11.23 4.23
C THR A 168 7.57 10.19 3.73
N HIS A 169 8.45 10.61 2.82
CA HIS A 169 9.49 9.78 2.23
C HIS A 169 10.83 10.04 2.88
N HIS A 170 11.34 9.11 3.66
CA HIS A 170 12.63 9.28 4.36
C HIS A 170 13.82 9.35 3.39
N CYS A 171 13.70 8.83 2.18
CA CYS A 171 14.72 9.03 1.14
C CYS A 171 14.88 10.50 0.71
N MET A 172 13.89 11.36 0.99
CA MET A 172 13.96 12.81 0.75
C MET A 172 14.27 13.62 1.99
N THR A 173 13.90 13.12 3.19
CA THR A 173 14.00 13.87 4.44
C THR A 173 15.31 13.64 5.16
N THR A 174 15.80 12.38 5.23
CA THR A 174 16.98 11.99 6.01
C THR A 174 18.27 11.96 5.20
N ARG A 175 18.19 12.05 3.89
CA ARG A 175 19.30 12.05 2.93
C ARG A 175 18.91 12.79 1.65
N GLY A 176 19.83 12.91 0.69
CA GLY A 176 19.61 13.52 -0.62
C GLY A 176 19.33 15.01 -0.49
N ILE A 177 18.13 15.45 -0.82
CA ILE A 177 17.75 16.88 -0.83
C ILE A 177 17.34 17.45 0.53
N HIS A 178 17.27 16.63 1.57
CA HIS A 178 16.98 17.01 2.97
C HIS A 178 15.73 17.89 3.14
N LYS A 179 14.59 17.50 2.54
CA LYS A 179 13.33 18.24 2.63
C LYS A 179 12.43 17.65 3.73
N ALA A 180 12.78 17.94 4.98
CA ALA A 180 11.95 17.60 6.12
C ALA A 180 10.60 18.34 6.06
N GLY A 181 9.53 17.68 6.55
CA GLY A 181 8.18 18.25 6.59
C GLY A 181 7.42 18.21 5.26
N THR A 182 8.02 17.66 4.18
CA THR A 182 7.29 17.47 2.92
C THR A 182 6.43 16.22 3.00
N THR A 183 5.20 16.33 2.52
CA THR A 183 4.25 15.21 2.37
C THR A 183 3.93 15.03 0.89
N MET A 184 4.04 13.80 0.41
CA MET A 184 3.59 13.42 -0.92
C MET A 184 2.14 12.94 -0.84
N VAL A 185 1.28 13.46 -1.73
CA VAL A 185 -0.11 13.03 -1.84
C VAL A 185 -0.33 12.42 -3.21
N THR A 186 -0.88 11.21 -3.24
CA THR A 186 -1.28 10.52 -4.47
C THR A 186 -2.73 10.10 -4.38
N SER A 187 -3.43 10.06 -5.52
CA SER A 187 -4.83 9.64 -5.57
C SER A 187 -5.14 8.79 -6.79
N ARG A 188 -6.08 7.85 -6.62
CA ARG A 188 -6.67 7.06 -7.70
C ARG A 188 -8.17 7.03 -7.52
N MET A 189 -8.88 7.49 -8.55
CA MET A 189 -10.34 7.53 -8.62
C MET A 189 -10.80 6.66 -9.79
N LEU A 190 -11.80 5.80 -9.57
CA LEU A 190 -12.41 4.90 -10.55
C LEU A 190 -13.94 5.02 -10.49
N GLY A 191 -14.63 4.77 -11.63
CA GLY A 191 -16.08 4.83 -11.73
C GLY A 191 -16.66 6.16 -11.24
N CYS A 192 -17.72 6.14 -10.42
CA CYS A 192 -18.44 7.34 -9.98
C CYS A 192 -17.55 8.40 -9.30
N PHE A 193 -16.49 8.00 -8.58
CA PHE A 193 -15.55 8.95 -7.98
C PHE A 193 -14.73 9.72 -9.04
N ARG A 194 -14.54 9.14 -10.21
CA ARG A 194 -13.84 9.78 -11.33
C ARG A 194 -14.79 10.60 -12.20
N ASP A 195 -15.99 10.06 -12.47
CA ASP A 195 -16.88 10.55 -13.49
C ASP A 195 -17.87 11.59 -12.96
N ASP A 196 -18.22 11.53 -11.66
CA ASP A 196 -19.07 12.52 -11.00
C ASP A 196 -18.28 13.45 -10.06
N PRO A 197 -18.23 14.76 -10.38
CA PRO A 197 -17.54 15.75 -9.54
C PRO A 197 -18.16 15.93 -8.15
N SER A 198 -19.45 15.60 -7.93
CA SER A 198 -20.09 15.75 -6.62
C SER A 198 -19.64 14.66 -5.66
N THR A 199 -19.66 13.40 -6.11
CA THR A 199 -19.17 12.25 -5.37
C THR A 199 -17.69 12.41 -5.01
N ARG A 200 -16.88 12.91 -5.96
CA ARG A 200 -15.47 13.23 -5.69
C ARG A 200 -15.29 14.28 -4.60
N ARG A 201 -16.06 15.37 -4.66
CA ARG A 201 -15.98 16.45 -3.66
C ARG A 201 -16.38 15.98 -2.28
N GLU A 202 -17.43 15.18 -2.20
CA GLU A 202 -17.89 14.58 -0.94
C GLU A 202 -16.76 13.74 -0.32
N PHE A 203 -16.18 12.80 -1.07
CA PHE A 203 -15.05 11.98 -0.61
C PHE A 203 -13.90 12.85 -0.12
N LEU A 204 -13.45 13.82 -0.93
CA LEU A 204 -12.32 14.69 -0.56
C LEU A 204 -12.62 15.54 0.66
N SER A 205 -13.88 15.97 0.87
CA SER A 205 -14.28 16.70 2.06
C SER A 205 -14.23 15.86 3.33
N LEU A 206 -14.60 14.59 3.22
CA LEU A 206 -14.53 13.62 4.33
C LEU A 206 -13.08 13.24 4.68
N VAL A 207 -12.19 13.16 3.69
CA VAL A 207 -10.75 12.90 3.89
C VAL A 207 -10.04 14.13 4.44
N GLY A 208 -10.32 15.33 3.92
CA GLY A 208 -9.65 16.58 4.30
C GLY A 208 -10.08 17.20 5.63
N ASN A 209 -11.17 16.73 6.25
CA ASN A 209 -11.62 17.23 7.55
C ASN A 209 -10.82 16.57 8.68
N PRO A 210 -10.02 17.34 9.45
CA PRO A 210 -9.34 16.83 10.63
C PRO A 210 -10.34 16.66 11.79
N THR A 211 -11.30 15.76 11.64
CA THR A 211 -12.18 15.41 12.75
C THR A 211 -11.50 14.34 13.60
N THR A 212 -11.20 14.74 14.85
CA THR A 212 -10.72 13.89 15.94
C THR A 212 -9.29 13.32 15.82
N GLN A 213 -8.28 14.18 15.70
CA GLN A 213 -7.04 13.91 16.41
C GLN A 213 -7.34 14.02 17.90
N GLY A 214 -7.66 12.90 18.56
CA GLY A 214 -7.81 12.91 20.00
C GLY A 214 -8.91 12.02 20.57
N LEU A 215 -9.03 10.78 20.13
CA LEU A 215 -9.70 9.74 20.87
C LEU A 215 -8.88 8.44 20.71
N LEU A 216 -7.73 8.41 21.37
CA LEU A 216 -7.13 7.25 22.06
C LEU A 216 -5.90 7.76 22.80
#